data_7aa8b8d8079a00484474a23d12481641
#
_entry.id   7aa8b8d8079a00484474a23d12481641
#
_cell.length_a   1.000
_cell.length_b   1.000
_cell.length_c   1.000
_cell.angle_alpha   90.00
_cell.angle_beta   90.00
_cell.angle_gamma   90.00
#
_symmetry.space_group_name_H-M   'P 1'
#
loop_
_entity.id
_entity.type
_entity.pdbx_description
1 polymer ?
#
loop_
_entity_poly.entity_id
_entity_poly.type
_entity_poly.pdbx_seq_one_letter_code
_entity_poly.pdbx_strand_id
1 'polypeptide(L)'
;VFCIWSCVNSIGEEEDEKTDTVIPGNIPIKISAKTLHSQIYRKDCDDAIGLYVLISPTTLDKERYIENRQFKCKASGFVTEEEVYYPAKKNKCDFISYYPYQQTGITAGEQKINISIRTDQNSATNYNRSDFMTAQANNIPAVKKNIELHHTHRLCQLTIRIKPTNGYDINILKKSNPVIRINQVFTQATYDFDKNEISSLGQLQNVIPNGEWNIDNNTLTGKKS
;
A
#
# COMPACT_ATOMS: atom_id res chain seq x y z
N VAL A 1 -79.28 0.96 -1.17
CA VAL A 1 -78.16 0.07 -1.54
C VAL A 1 -76.99 0.55 -0.79
N PHE A 2 -76.61 -0.14 0.31
CA PHE A 2 -75.40 0.17 1.11
C PHE A 2 -74.29 -0.78 0.67
N CYS A 3 -73.19 -0.24 0.19
CA CYS A 3 -71.94 -0.97 0.00
C CYS A 3 -71.07 -0.81 1.24
N ILE A 4 -70.81 -1.93 1.94
CA ILE A 4 -69.86 -2.01 3.04
C ILE A 4 -68.50 -2.40 2.44
N TRP A 5 -67.56 -1.52 2.55
CA TRP A 5 -66.12 -1.82 2.19
C TRP A 5 -65.43 -2.32 3.44
N SER A 6 -65.06 -3.58 3.42
CA SER A 6 -64.19 -4.19 4.44
C SER A 6 -62.74 -3.87 4.11
N CYS A 7 -62.08 -3.08 4.94
CA CYS A 7 -60.65 -2.94 4.93
C CYS A 7 -60.01 -4.15 5.62
N VAL A 8 -59.29 -4.97 4.84
CA VAL A 8 -58.41 -5.97 5.39
C VAL A 8 -57.06 -5.27 5.67
N ASN A 9 -56.77 -5.07 6.94
CA ASN A 9 -55.40 -4.69 7.37
C ASN A 9 -54.51 -5.93 7.23
N SER A 10 -53.65 -5.93 6.21
CA SER A 10 -52.49 -6.79 6.20
C SER A 10 -51.46 -6.21 7.18
N ILE A 11 -51.33 -6.88 8.31
CA ILE A 11 -50.20 -6.67 9.22
C ILE A 11 -48.98 -7.17 8.47
N GLY A 12 -48.17 -6.24 7.94
CA GLY A 12 -46.80 -6.54 7.49
C GLY A 12 -46.00 -6.94 8.73
N GLU A 13 -45.50 -8.15 8.73
CA GLU A 13 -44.44 -8.54 9.66
C GLU A 13 -43.24 -7.65 9.33
N GLU A 14 -43.01 -6.66 10.20
CA GLU A 14 -41.67 -6.01 10.26
C GLU A 14 -40.70 -7.11 10.70
N GLU A 15 -39.91 -7.59 9.76
CA GLU A 15 -38.69 -8.33 10.12
C GLU A 15 -37.85 -7.41 11.02
N ASP A 16 -37.87 -7.68 12.31
CA ASP A 16 -36.92 -7.14 13.28
C ASP A 16 -35.53 -7.45 12.77
N GLU A 17 -34.91 -6.49 12.09
CA GLU A 17 -33.49 -6.45 11.84
C GLU A 17 -32.85 -6.50 13.23
N LYS A 18 -32.47 -7.69 13.69
CA LYS A 18 -31.61 -7.87 14.88
C LYS A 18 -30.39 -7.01 14.68
N THR A 19 -30.45 -5.80 15.17
CA THR A 19 -29.26 -4.97 15.36
C THR A 19 -28.36 -5.72 16.35
N ASP A 20 -27.51 -6.56 15.80
CA ASP A 20 -26.41 -7.20 16.50
C ASP A 20 -25.65 -6.05 17.19
N THR A 21 -25.85 -5.89 18.50
CA THR A 21 -25.21 -4.83 19.28
C THR A 21 -23.71 -5.12 19.25
N VAL A 22 -23.06 -4.48 18.29
CA VAL A 22 -21.64 -4.58 18.09
C VAL A 22 -20.94 -3.92 19.28
N ILE A 23 -20.34 -4.74 20.15
CA ILE A 23 -19.55 -4.25 21.28
C ILE A 23 -18.18 -3.85 20.74
N PRO A 24 -17.85 -2.55 20.70
CA PRO A 24 -16.50 -2.10 20.36
C PRO A 24 -15.49 -2.73 21.30
N GLY A 25 -14.30 -3.03 20.84
CA GLY A 25 -13.25 -3.75 21.61
C GLY A 25 -13.21 -5.25 21.33
N ASN A 26 -14.29 -5.84 20.80
CA ASN A 26 -14.33 -7.25 20.39
C ASN A 26 -14.41 -7.41 18.87
N ILE A 27 -14.26 -6.32 18.11
CA ILE A 27 -14.27 -6.36 16.66
C ILE A 27 -12.83 -6.38 16.16
N PRO A 28 -12.38 -7.44 15.50
CA PRO A 28 -11.04 -7.48 14.94
C PRO A 28 -10.92 -6.52 13.76
N ILE A 29 -9.79 -5.82 13.69
CA ILE A 29 -9.42 -4.99 12.56
C ILE A 29 -8.90 -5.90 11.45
N LYS A 30 -9.62 -5.93 10.34
CA LYS A 30 -9.24 -6.69 9.15
C LYS A 30 -8.91 -5.74 8.02
N ILE A 31 -7.77 -5.96 7.38
CA ILE A 31 -7.24 -5.11 6.31
C ILE A 31 -7.26 -5.85 4.98
N SER A 32 -7.77 -5.19 3.96
CA SER A 32 -7.46 -5.52 2.57
C SER A 32 -6.72 -4.34 1.96
N ALA A 33 -5.56 -4.60 1.39
CA ALA A 33 -4.80 -3.57 0.72
C ALA A 33 -4.92 -3.77 -0.80
N LYS A 34 -5.15 -2.70 -1.53
CA LYS A 34 -5.18 -2.67 -2.99
C LYS A 34 -4.15 -1.67 -3.47
N THR A 35 -3.55 -1.94 -4.61
CA THR A 35 -2.76 -0.94 -5.32
C THR A 35 -3.42 -0.65 -6.66
N LEU A 36 -3.17 0.53 -7.20
CA LEU A 36 -3.62 0.91 -8.54
C LEU A 36 -2.99 0.04 -9.64
N HIS A 37 -1.89 -0.66 -9.34
CA HIS A 37 -1.22 -1.60 -10.23
C HIS A 37 -1.17 -2.97 -9.56
N SER A 38 -1.87 -3.93 -10.09
CA SER A 38 -2.19 -5.27 -9.58
C SER A 38 -1.00 -6.22 -9.29
N GLN A 39 0.21 -5.73 -9.09
CA GLN A 39 1.40 -6.58 -8.98
C GLN A 39 1.87 -6.89 -7.55
N ILE A 40 1.36 -6.24 -6.51
CA ILE A 40 1.74 -6.53 -5.11
C ILE A 40 1.09 -7.81 -4.58
N TYR A 41 0.00 -8.25 -5.18
CA TYR A 41 -0.74 -9.42 -4.71
C TYR A 41 -0.38 -10.68 -5.49
N ARG A 42 0.89 -11.09 -5.44
CA ARG A 42 1.25 -12.45 -5.84
C ARG A 42 0.91 -13.39 -4.68
N LYS A 43 0.40 -14.57 -5.04
CA LYS A 43 -0.07 -15.62 -4.12
C LYS A 43 0.95 -16.06 -3.05
N ASP A 44 2.23 -15.74 -3.26
CA ASP A 44 3.38 -16.09 -2.40
C ASP A 44 4.27 -14.86 -2.19
N CYS A 45 3.71 -13.75 -1.67
CA CYS A 45 4.51 -12.57 -1.42
C CYS A 45 5.05 -12.56 0.02
N ASP A 46 6.35 -12.37 0.17
CA ASP A 46 7.02 -12.06 1.46
C ASP A 46 6.86 -10.59 1.85
N ASP A 47 5.93 -9.91 1.19
CA ASP A 47 5.71 -8.49 1.37
C ASP A 47 4.90 -8.20 2.63
N ALA A 48 5.22 -7.10 3.28
CA ALA A 48 4.50 -6.64 4.46
C ALA A 48 4.30 -5.13 4.43
N ILE A 49 3.18 -4.68 4.98
CA ILE A 49 2.88 -3.28 5.21
C ILE A 49 2.99 -2.95 6.70
N GLY A 50 3.33 -1.71 7.01
CA GLY A 50 3.21 -1.13 8.34
C GLY A 50 1.86 -0.44 8.50
N LEU A 51 1.22 -0.65 9.65
CA LEU A 51 -0.07 -0.03 9.96
C LEU A 51 0.01 0.75 11.27
N TYR A 52 -0.47 1.98 11.22
CA TYR A 52 -0.80 2.82 12.38
C TYR A 52 -2.30 3.00 12.45
N VAL A 53 -2.85 2.97 13.66
CA VAL A 53 -4.26 3.31 13.89
C VAL A 53 -4.32 4.40 14.95
N LEU A 54 -5.01 5.47 14.64
CA LEU A 54 -5.22 6.61 15.51
C LEU A 54 -6.69 6.68 15.92
N ILE A 55 -6.97 7.17 17.12
CA ILE A 55 -8.33 7.51 17.54
C ILE A 55 -8.63 8.90 17.01
N SER A 56 -9.55 8.99 16.07
CA SER A 56 -9.90 10.25 15.40
C SER A 56 -10.55 11.26 16.37
N PRO A 57 -10.21 12.56 16.32
CA PRO A 57 -9.24 13.21 15.44
C PRO A 57 -7.85 13.37 16.12
N THR A 58 -6.91 12.50 15.76
CA THR A 58 -5.54 12.55 16.29
C THR A 58 -4.55 12.49 15.13
N THR A 59 -3.32 12.91 15.33
CA THR A 59 -2.24 12.90 14.34
C THR A 59 -1.11 11.95 14.75
N LEU A 60 -0.27 11.55 13.79
CA LEU A 60 0.80 10.54 14.00
C LEU A 60 1.85 10.96 15.04
N ASP A 61 2.03 12.24 15.28
CA ASP A 61 2.93 12.79 16.30
C ASP A 61 2.35 12.76 17.73
N LYS A 62 1.09 12.35 17.87
CA LYS A 62 0.40 12.18 19.15
C LYS A 62 0.28 10.71 19.52
N GLU A 63 -0.61 10.40 20.44
CA GLU A 63 -0.88 9.03 20.88
C GLU A 63 -1.40 8.16 19.73
N ARG A 64 -0.75 7.04 19.50
CA ARG A 64 -1.09 6.03 18.50
C ARG A 64 -1.76 4.85 19.18
N TYR A 65 -2.99 4.54 18.80
CA TYR A 65 -3.72 3.40 19.35
C TYR A 65 -3.07 2.06 18.96
N ILE A 66 -2.65 1.96 17.70
CA ILE A 66 -1.83 0.85 17.19
C ILE A 66 -0.61 1.48 16.53
N GLU A 67 0.56 1.02 16.95
CA GLU A 67 1.85 1.53 16.49
C GLU A 67 2.55 0.51 15.61
N ASN A 68 2.88 0.91 14.39
CA ASN A 68 3.71 0.17 13.42
C ASN A 68 3.45 -1.35 13.37
N ARG A 69 2.18 -1.77 13.42
CA ARG A 69 1.83 -3.18 13.34
C ARG A 69 2.13 -3.72 11.96
N GLN A 70 2.92 -4.81 11.91
CA GLN A 70 3.22 -5.50 10.67
C GLN A 70 2.02 -6.35 10.22
N PHE A 71 1.60 -6.15 8.97
CA PHE A 71 0.66 -7.02 8.29
C PHE A 71 1.35 -7.67 7.09
N LYS A 72 1.48 -9.00 7.14
CA LYS A 72 2.11 -9.82 6.10
C LYS A 72 1.11 -10.19 5.02
N CYS A 73 1.52 -10.12 3.77
CA CYS A 73 0.73 -10.60 2.65
C CYS A 73 0.63 -12.13 2.69
N LYS A 74 -0.58 -12.64 2.56
CA LYS A 74 -0.90 -14.07 2.44
C LYS A 74 -1.95 -14.26 1.35
N ALA A 75 -2.15 -15.49 0.90
CA ALA A 75 -3.17 -15.81 -0.10
C ALA A 75 -4.60 -15.39 0.32
N SER A 76 -4.86 -15.31 1.63
CA SER A 76 -6.12 -14.85 2.22
C SER A 76 -6.24 -13.34 2.42
N GLY A 77 -5.19 -12.57 2.09
CA GLY A 77 -5.11 -11.12 2.32
C GLY A 77 -3.97 -10.74 3.25
N PHE A 78 -4.08 -9.58 3.89
CA PHE A 78 -3.08 -9.10 4.84
C PHE A 78 -3.42 -9.60 6.25
N VAL A 79 -2.47 -10.30 6.88
CA VAL A 79 -2.62 -10.87 8.23
C VAL A 79 -1.51 -10.37 9.14
N THR A 80 -1.83 -10.23 10.41
CA THR A 80 -0.86 -9.93 11.50
C THR A 80 -0.70 -11.16 12.41
N GLU A 81 0.42 -11.27 13.09
CA GLU A 81 0.70 -12.39 14.00
C GLU A 81 -0.24 -12.40 15.21
N GLU A 82 -0.55 -11.22 15.75
CA GLU A 82 -1.50 -11.05 16.83
C GLU A 82 -2.69 -10.25 16.33
N GLU A 83 -3.90 -10.72 16.60
CA GLU A 83 -5.10 -9.99 16.24
C GLU A 83 -5.14 -8.62 16.93
N VAL A 84 -5.56 -7.62 16.19
CA VAL A 84 -5.77 -6.26 16.68
C VAL A 84 -7.24 -5.91 16.58
N TYR A 85 -7.72 -5.16 17.56
CA TYR A 85 -9.15 -4.87 17.72
C TYR A 85 -9.39 -3.37 17.71
N TYR A 86 -10.62 -2.97 17.38
CA TYR A 86 -11.04 -1.58 17.54
C TYR A 86 -11.07 -1.19 19.02
N PRO A 87 -10.86 0.10 19.36
CA PRO A 87 -10.97 0.56 20.74
C PRO A 87 -12.35 0.27 21.35
N ALA A 88 -12.38 -0.03 22.65
CA ALA A 88 -13.62 -0.40 23.35
C ALA A 88 -14.70 0.70 23.35
N LYS A 89 -14.31 1.96 23.22
CA LYS A 89 -15.24 3.08 23.08
C LYS A 89 -15.67 3.19 21.60
N LYS A 90 -16.87 3.67 21.32
CA LYS A 90 -17.40 3.91 19.96
C LYS A 90 -16.68 5.10 19.28
N ASN A 91 -15.37 5.02 19.15
CA ASN A 91 -14.56 6.03 18.49
C ASN A 91 -14.40 5.66 17.01
N LYS A 92 -14.29 6.68 16.17
CA LYS A 92 -13.79 6.48 14.80
C LYS A 92 -12.28 6.37 14.83
N CYS A 93 -11.74 5.63 13.88
CA CYS A 93 -10.30 5.45 13.74
C CYS A 93 -9.81 5.95 12.39
N ASP A 94 -8.58 6.47 12.39
CA ASP A 94 -7.84 6.80 11.18
C ASP A 94 -6.75 5.74 10.99
N PHE A 95 -6.71 5.16 9.80
CA PHE A 95 -5.78 4.10 9.42
C PHE A 95 -4.74 4.69 8.49
N ILE A 96 -3.47 4.56 8.84
CA ILE A 96 -2.34 5.04 8.05
C ILE A 96 -1.43 3.84 7.80
N SER A 97 -1.15 3.56 6.54
CA SER A 97 -0.35 2.40 6.13
C SER A 97 0.73 2.80 5.16
N TYR A 98 1.82 2.05 5.17
CA TYR A 98 2.92 2.23 4.25
C TYR A 98 3.55 0.88 3.86
N TYR A 99 4.19 0.86 2.70
CA TYR A 99 4.96 -0.25 2.15
C TYR A 99 6.32 0.26 1.65
N PRO A 100 7.39 -0.51 1.75
CA PRO A 100 7.52 -1.78 2.48
C PRO A 100 7.60 -1.56 4.00
N TYR A 101 7.17 -2.55 4.78
CA TYR A 101 7.29 -2.51 6.23
C TYR A 101 8.74 -2.29 6.70
N GLN A 102 8.90 -1.44 7.70
CA GLN A 102 10.16 -1.18 8.39
C GLN A 102 9.98 -1.38 9.89
N GLN A 103 10.87 -2.12 10.51
CA GLN A 103 10.76 -2.39 11.94
C GLN A 103 10.83 -1.12 12.81
N THR A 104 11.63 -0.15 12.40
CA THR A 104 11.75 1.15 13.08
C THR A 104 10.50 2.01 12.94
N GLY A 105 9.81 1.92 11.78
CA GLY A 105 8.62 2.73 11.51
C GLY A 105 8.86 4.24 11.60
N ILE A 106 7.80 4.94 12.06
CA ILE A 106 7.81 6.38 12.31
C ILE A 106 8.18 6.61 13.78
N THR A 107 9.19 7.42 14.04
CA THR A 107 9.62 7.77 15.41
C THR A 107 8.46 8.37 16.21
N ALA A 108 8.38 8.04 17.49
CA ALA A 108 7.36 8.63 18.38
C ALA A 108 7.50 10.16 18.43
N GLY A 109 6.37 10.85 18.36
CA GLY A 109 6.34 12.32 18.30
C GLY A 109 6.61 12.93 16.91
N GLU A 110 6.77 12.09 15.87
CA GLU A 110 6.98 12.52 14.49
C GLU A 110 5.87 12.04 13.56
N GLN A 111 5.81 12.66 12.37
CA GLN A 111 4.91 12.28 11.28
C GLN A 111 5.68 11.86 10.02
N LYS A 112 6.96 11.53 10.17
CA LYS A 112 7.89 11.30 9.09
C LYS A 112 8.49 9.90 9.16
N ILE A 113 8.70 9.30 7.99
CA ILE A 113 9.41 8.03 7.85
C ILE A 113 10.60 8.18 6.91
N ASN A 114 11.72 7.57 7.28
CA ASN A 114 12.87 7.48 6.39
C ASN A 114 12.60 6.40 5.34
N ILE A 115 12.82 6.74 4.08
CA ILE A 115 12.69 5.83 2.94
C ILE A 115 14.02 5.65 2.26
N SER A 116 14.25 4.47 1.71
CA SER A 116 15.45 4.17 0.93
C SER A 116 15.13 3.23 -0.22
N ILE A 117 15.80 3.43 -1.35
CA ILE A 117 15.78 2.51 -2.48
C ILE A 117 17.08 1.69 -2.51
N ARG A 118 16.98 0.46 -3.00
CA ARG A 118 18.13 -0.41 -3.19
C ARG A 118 18.96 0.08 -4.38
N THR A 119 20.27 0.10 -4.22
CA THR A 119 21.20 0.45 -5.32
C THR A 119 21.32 -0.67 -6.35
N ASP A 120 21.21 -1.92 -5.92
CA ASP A 120 21.09 -3.06 -6.80
C ASP A 120 19.63 -3.53 -6.85
N GLN A 121 18.95 -3.25 -7.95
CA GLN A 121 17.57 -3.64 -8.22
C GLN A 121 17.49 -4.83 -9.20
N ASN A 122 18.56 -5.57 -9.46
CA ASN A 122 18.56 -6.69 -10.40
C ASN A 122 17.56 -7.79 -10.04
N SER A 123 17.28 -8.01 -8.75
CA SER A 123 16.25 -8.95 -8.32
C SER A 123 14.88 -8.28 -8.20
N ALA A 124 13.82 -9.01 -8.52
CA ALA A 124 12.44 -8.54 -8.32
C ALA A 124 12.18 -8.12 -6.85
N THR A 125 12.77 -8.84 -5.89
CA THR A 125 12.66 -8.51 -4.46
C THR A 125 13.25 -7.15 -4.14
N ASN A 126 14.48 -6.86 -4.61
CA ASN A 126 15.12 -5.57 -4.36
C ASN A 126 14.40 -4.43 -5.07
N TYR A 127 13.93 -4.67 -6.30
CA TYR A 127 13.10 -3.71 -7.04
C TYR A 127 11.81 -3.39 -6.30
N ASN A 128 11.04 -4.40 -5.90
CA ASN A 128 9.79 -4.21 -5.17
C ASN A 128 9.98 -3.50 -3.83
N ARG A 129 11.05 -3.86 -3.08
CA ARG A 129 11.38 -3.21 -1.80
C ARG A 129 11.89 -1.76 -1.96
N SER A 130 12.16 -1.32 -3.18
CA SER A 130 12.49 0.06 -3.50
C SER A 130 11.26 0.91 -3.84
N ASP A 131 10.08 0.32 -3.89
CA ASP A 131 8.84 1.00 -4.22
C ASP A 131 8.12 1.43 -2.93
N PHE A 132 8.21 2.71 -2.60
CA PHE A 132 7.54 3.24 -1.42
C PHE A 132 6.11 3.68 -1.74
N MET A 133 5.16 3.14 -0.97
CA MET A 133 3.74 3.44 -1.11
C MET A 133 3.09 3.76 0.23
N THR A 134 2.03 4.55 0.19
CA THR A 134 1.22 4.90 1.37
C THR A 134 -0.27 4.80 1.09
N ALA A 135 -1.05 4.51 2.14
CA ALA A 135 -2.50 4.54 2.11
C ALA A 135 -3.05 5.16 3.39
N GLN A 136 -4.21 5.80 3.29
CA GLN A 136 -4.94 6.34 4.44
C GLN A 136 -6.44 6.04 4.29
N ALA A 137 -7.10 5.78 5.42
CA ALA A 137 -8.55 5.67 5.50
C ALA A 137 -8.99 6.33 6.82
N ASN A 138 -9.72 7.45 6.72
CA ASN A 138 -10.00 8.32 7.85
C ASN A 138 -11.45 8.19 8.32
N ASN A 139 -11.68 8.47 9.61
CA ASN A 139 -13.00 8.50 10.23
C ASN A 139 -13.79 7.19 10.12
N ILE A 140 -13.11 6.05 10.13
CA ILE A 140 -13.72 4.73 9.98
C ILE A 140 -14.32 4.29 11.33
N PRO A 141 -15.65 4.04 11.41
CA PRO A 141 -16.25 3.46 12.60
C PRO A 141 -15.84 1.98 12.75
N ALA A 142 -16.01 1.43 13.95
CA ALA A 142 -15.78 -0.01 14.17
C ALA A 142 -16.71 -0.84 13.27
N VAL A 143 -16.14 -1.66 12.39
CA VAL A 143 -16.87 -2.47 11.40
C VAL A 143 -16.33 -3.90 11.36
N LYS A 144 -17.21 -4.88 11.12
CA LYS A 144 -16.82 -6.30 10.97
C LYS A 144 -16.21 -6.63 9.60
N LYS A 145 -16.39 -5.75 8.59
CA LYS A 145 -15.85 -5.92 7.24
C LYS A 145 -14.39 -5.47 7.15
N ASN A 146 -13.70 -5.89 6.13
CA ASN A 146 -12.34 -5.44 5.84
C ASN A 146 -12.31 -3.94 5.52
N ILE A 147 -11.28 -3.27 6.03
CA ILE A 147 -10.93 -1.90 5.66
C ILE A 147 -10.08 -1.97 4.40
N GLU A 148 -10.54 -1.34 3.33
CA GLU A 148 -9.79 -1.27 2.08
C GLU A 148 -8.78 -0.12 2.14
N LEU A 149 -7.49 -0.45 2.07
CA LEU A 149 -6.39 0.52 1.99
C LEU A 149 -5.87 0.60 0.56
N HIS A 150 -6.07 1.73 -0.09
CA HIS A 150 -5.63 1.99 -1.45
C HIS A 150 -4.24 2.63 -1.44
N HIS A 151 -3.22 1.80 -1.64
CA HIS A 151 -1.83 2.26 -1.66
C HIS A 151 -1.50 3.00 -2.95
N THR A 152 -0.87 4.15 -2.80
CA THR A 152 -0.40 5.00 -3.90
C THR A 152 1.13 5.03 -3.88
N HIS A 153 1.75 4.83 -5.05
CA HIS A 153 3.19 4.98 -5.22
C HIS A 153 3.63 6.42 -4.94
N ARG A 154 4.71 6.57 -4.20
CA ARG A 154 5.28 7.87 -3.83
C ARG A 154 6.57 8.18 -4.58
N LEU A 155 7.10 7.20 -5.29
CA LEU A 155 8.28 7.32 -6.13
C LEU A 155 7.89 7.20 -7.59
N CYS A 156 8.73 7.72 -8.49
CA CYS A 156 8.56 7.55 -9.92
C CYS A 156 9.26 6.28 -10.40
N GLN A 157 8.67 5.61 -11.38
CA GLN A 157 9.28 4.49 -12.09
C GLN A 157 9.97 5.00 -13.35
N LEU A 158 11.24 4.63 -13.53
CA LEU A 158 11.97 4.88 -14.77
C LEU A 158 11.95 3.62 -15.65
N THR A 159 11.45 3.73 -16.87
CA THR A 159 11.51 2.67 -17.89
C THR A 159 12.57 3.02 -18.93
N ILE A 160 13.53 2.12 -19.14
CA ILE A 160 14.65 2.34 -20.01
C ILE A 160 14.41 1.67 -21.36
N ARG A 161 14.58 2.44 -22.44
CA ARG A 161 14.47 1.96 -23.83
C ARG A 161 15.71 2.35 -24.60
N ILE A 162 16.28 1.39 -25.37
CA ILE A 162 17.46 1.61 -26.22
C ILE A 162 17.09 1.29 -27.65
N LYS A 163 17.32 2.24 -28.55
CA LYS A 163 17.17 2.06 -30.00
C LYS A 163 18.55 1.91 -30.63
N PRO A 164 18.75 0.96 -31.57
CA PRO A 164 19.96 0.93 -32.36
C PRO A 164 19.98 2.14 -33.33
N THR A 165 21.15 2.65 -33.62
CA THR A 165 21.35 3.63 -34.67
C THR A 165 21.30 2.96 -36.05
N ASN A 166 21.22 3.76 -37.12
CA ASN A 166 21.19 3.26 -38.50
C ASN A 166 22.37 2.33 -38.80
N GLY A 167 22.06 1.15 -39.33
CA GLY A 167 23.05 0.11 -39.68
C GLY A 167 23.34 -0.90 -38.58
N TYR A 168 22.77 -0.74 -37.36
CA TYR A 168 22.92 -1.72 -36.29
C TYR A 168 21.67 -2.60 -36.16
N ASP A 169 21.89 -3.90 -36.02
CA ASP A 169 20.86 -4.90 -35.82
C ASP A 169 20.45 -4.96 -34.34
N ILE A 170 19.14 -4.92 -34.07
CA ILE A 170 18.58 -4.97 -32.73
C ILE A 170 18.90 -6.31 -32.02
N ASN A 171 19.01 -7.42 -32.77
CA ASN A 171 19.34 -8.72 -32.19
C ASN A 171 20.80 -8.75 -31.73
N ILE A 172 21.70 -8.13 -32.46
CA ILE A 172 23.10 -7.96 -32.06
C ILE A 172 23.17 -7.11 -30.79
N LEU A 173 22.44 -6.00 -30.76
CA LEU A 173 22.35 -5.15 -29.58
C LEU A 173 21.81 -5.91 -28.36
N LYS A 174 20.74 -6.71 -28.52
CA LYS A 174 20.20 -7.56 -27.45
C LYS A 174 21.24 -8.58 -26.98
N LYS A 175 21.91 -9.27 -27.93
CA LYS A 175 22.93 -10.29 -27.63
C LYS A 175 24.12 -9.72 -26.85
N SER A 176 24.46 -8.46 -27.07
CA SER A 176 25.53 -7.77 -26.32
C SER A 176 25.18 -7.54 -24.85
N ASN A 177 23.89 -7.69 -24.48
CA ASN A 177 23.35 -7.53 -23.14
C ASN A 177 23.82 -6.23 -22.46
N PRO A 178 23.48 -5.05 -23.01
CA PRO A 178 24.03 -3.79 -22.55
C PRO A 178 23.72 -3.56 -21.06
N VAL A 179 24.74 -3.20 -20.30
CA VAL A 179 24.62 -2.89 -18.88
C VAL A 179 24.25 -1.42 -18.71
N ILE A 180 23.20 -1.16 -17.99
CA ILE A 180 22.75 0.19 -17.63
C ILE A 180 23.03 0.48 -16.17
N ARG A 181 23.47 1.69 -15.90
CA ARG A 181 23.62 2.24 -14.56
C ARG A 181 23.06 3.65 -14.56
N ILE A 182 22.18 3.93 -13.60
CA ILE A 182 21.65 5.27 -13.38
C ILE A 182 22.54 5.92 -12.32
N ASN A 183 23.22 7.00 -12.68
CA ASN A 183 24.19 7.63 -11.82
C ASN A 183 23.57 8.78 -11.04
N GLN A 184 24.09 9.02 -9.82
CA GLN A 184 23.77 10.16 -8.97
C GLN A 184 22.27 10.32 -8.69
N VAL A 185 21.63 9.22 -8.29
CA VAL A 185 20.25 9.19 -7.83
C VAL A 185 20.22 9.36 -6.32
N PHE A 186 19.31 10.16 -5.80
CA PHE A 186 19.04 10.15 -4.36
C PHE A 186 18.42 8.81 -3.96
N THR A 187 19.13 8.06 -3.12
CA THR A 187 18.72 6.73 -2.67
C THR A 187 18.10 6.71 -1.29
N GLN A 188 18.10 7.84 -0.61
CA GLN A 188 17.47 8.06 0.69
C GLN A 188 16.67 9.35 0.68
N ALA A 189 15.57 9.35 1.39
CA ALA A 189 14.72 10.52 1.58
C ALA A 189 13.88 10.36 2.85
N THR A 190 13.14 11.38 3.20
CA THR A 190 12.15 11.36 4.26
C THR A 190 10.78 11.66 3.66
N TYR A 191 9.79 10.82 3.96
CA TYR A 191 8.39 11.07 3.60
C TYR A 191 7.62 11.64 4.80
N ASP A 192 6.92 12.74 4.58
CA ASP A 192 6.11 13.43 5.57
C ASP A 192 4.63 13.09 5.33
N PHE A 193 4.00 12.42 6.31
CA PHE A 193 2.61 11.97 6.21
C PHE A 193 1.59 13.10 6.35
N ASP A 194 1.95 14.19 7.05
CA ASP A 194 1.10 15.36 7.20
C ASP A 194 1.02 16.16 5.89
N LYS A 195 2.19 16.41 5.30
CA LYS A 195 2.29 17.17 4.05
C LYS A 195 2.09 16.32 2.80
N ASN A 196 2.13 14.98 2.94
CA ASN A 196 2.03 14.03 1.84
C ASN A 196 3.11 14.26 0.76
N GLU A 197 4.34 14.53 1.20
CA GLU A 197 5.47 14.89 0.32
C GLU A 197 6.78 14.21 0.74
N ILE A 198 7.70 14.11 -0.23
CA ILE A 198 9.07 13.69 0.00
C ILE A 198 9.92 14.93 0.30
N SER A 199 10.71 14.86 1.36
CA SER A 199 11.62 15.90 1.79
C SER A 199 12.98 15.34 2.19
N SER A 200 13.94 16.19 2.50
CA SER A 200 15.25 15.83 3.04
C SER A 200 15.92 14.72 2.23
N LEU A 201 16.19 15.02 0.93
CA LEU A 201 16.91 14.10 0.06
C LEU A 201 18.32 13.86 0.60
N GLY A 202 18.65 12.58 0.73
CA GLY A 202 19.95 12.13 1.23
C GLY A 202 20.84 11.57 0.11
N GLN A 203 21.77 10.76 0.47
CA GLN A 203 22.86 10.16 -0.26
C GLN A 203 22.63 9.90 -1.77
N LEU A 204 23.51 10.49 -2.61
CA LEU A 204 23.57 10.22 -4.05
C LEU A 204 24.36 8.93 -4.31
N GLN A 205 23.75 7.98 -5.03
CA GLN A 205 24.37 6.71 -5.40
C GLN A 205 24.03 6.31 -6.83
N ASN A 206 24.69 5.27 -7.32
CA ASN A 206 24.38 4.68 -8.60
C ASN A 206 23.42 3.51 -8.42
N VAL A 207 22.41 3.40 -9.28
CA VAL A 207 21.39 2.37 -9.24
C VAL A 207 21.50 1.46 -10.47
N ILE A 208 21.42 0.15 -10.24
CA ILE A 208 21.38 -0.88 -11.29
C ILE A 208 19.92 -1.29 -11.48
N PRO A 209 19.31 -1.03 -12.66
CA PRO A 209 17.91 -1.33 -12.92
C PRO A 209 17.58 -2.82 -12.96
N ASN A 210 16.34 -3.17 -12.62
CA ASN A 210 15.79 -4.52 -12.72
C ASN A 210 15.36 -4.86 -14.16
N GLY A 211 15.15 -6.16 -14.42
CA GLY A 211 14.53 -6.71 -15.62
C GLY A 211 15.51 -7.20 -16.65
N GLU A 212 14.98 -7.82 -17.68
CA GLU A 212 15.73 -8.36 -18.81
C GLU A 212 15.40 -7.57 -20.08
N TRP A 213 16.34 -7.60 -21.05
CA TRP A 213 16.12 -6.97 -22.31
C TRP A 213 15.20 -7.77 -23.21
N ASN A 214 14.12 -7.15 -23.64
CA ASN A 214 13.17 -7.66 -24.63
C ASN A 214 13.18 -6.76 -25.87
N ILE A 215 12.89 -7.33 -27.03
CA ILE A 215 12.73 -6.56 -28.27
C ILE A 215 11.24 -6.22 -28.45
N ASP A 216 10.97 -4.95 -28.59
CA ASP A 216 9.66 -4.43 -28.97
C ASP A 216 9.84 -3.30 -30.01
N ASN A 217 9.25 -3.45 -31.19
CA ASN A 217 9.31 -2.46 -32.27
C ASN A 217 10.72 -1.89 -32.53
N ASN A 218 11.70 -2.76 -32.76
CA ASN A 218 13.10 -2.38 -32.98
C ASN A 218 13.70 -1.56 -31.84
N THR A 219 13.25 -1.83 -30.62
CA THR A 219 13.72 -1.17 -29.38
C THR A 219 13.99 -2.23 -28.33
N LEU A 220 15.11 -2.13 -27.59
CA LEU A 220 15.28 -2.88 -26.36
C LEU A 220 14.52 -2.21 -25.23
N THR A 221 13.70 -2.99 -24.55
CA THR A 221 12.89 -2.56 -23.40
C THR A 221 12.95 -3.60 -22.28
N GLY A 222 12.36 -3.32 -21.14
CA GLY A 222 12.23 -4.27 -20.01
C GLY A 222 13.08 -3.92 -18.79
N LYS A 223 14.06 -3.01 -18.89
CA LYS A 223 14.79 -2.48 -17.73
C LYS A 223 14.00 -1.37 -17.06
N LYS A 224 13.88 -1.46 -15.72
CA LYS A 224 13.10 -0.53 -14.86
C LYS A 224 13.85 -0.21 -13.58
N SER A 225 13.64 0.98 -13.07
CA SER A 225 14.14 1.42 -11.77
C SER A 225 13.12 2.31 -11.05
#